data_0d964563f5a3dd06cc7bb4c676523ae5
#
_entry.id   0d964563f5a3dd06cc7bb4c676523ae5
#
_cell.length_a   1.000
_cell.length_b   1.000
_cell.length_c   1.000
_cell.angle_alpha   90.00
_cell.angle_beta   90.00
_cell.angle_gamma   90.00
#
_symmetry.space_group_name_H-M   'P 1'
#
loop_
_entity.id
_entity.type
_entity.pdbx_description
1 polymer ?
#
loop_
_entity_poly.entity_id
_entity_poly.type
_entity_poly.pdbx_seq_one_letter_code
_entity_poly.pdbx_strand_id
1 'polypeptide(L)'
;MCIRDRSHAGGTGVGGGTIVGLCNLINDENNPDVINKLANRGKVEKVDLLLNEVVSGPIGELPKDATAVNFGKVRYKNKSTKADKTAAIMNLVGQTVARMASATALAFNYDNVYVVGRTPQYDLYKSVLKRWISFAGLSADFPKNGEFASSLGTLID
;
A
#
# COMPACT_ATOMS: atom_id res chain seq x y z
N MET A 1 1.46 -16.16 -24.92
CA MET A 1 1.32 -14.70 -24.64
C MET A 1 2.58 -13.99 -25.13
N CYS A 2 2.47 -13.13 -26.15
CA CYS A 2 3.64 -12.49 -26.74
C CYS A 2 4.34 -11.59 -25.72
N ILE A 3 5.57 -11.91 -25.36
CA ILE A 3 6.44 -11.12 -24.46
C ILE A 3 6.79 -9.74 -25.07
N ARG A 4 6.54 -9.55 -26.35
CA ARG A 4 6.92 -8.34 -27.12
C ARG A 4 6.20 -7.05 -26.67
N ASP A 5 5.04 -7.16 -26.01
CA ASP A 5 4.22 -6.01 -25.64
C ASP A 5 4.37 -5.59 -24.16
N ARG A 6 5.37 -6.14 -23.46
CA ARG A 6 5.66 -5.81 -22.07
C ARG A 6 6.79 -4.78 -21.98
N SER A 7 6.54 -3.70 -21.30
CA SER A 7 7.54 -2.71 -20.94
C SER A 7 7.66 -2.60 -19.42
N HIS A 8 8.89 -2.43 -18.94
CA HIS A 8 9.12 -2.09 -17.54
C HIS A 8 8.93 -0.58 -17.37
N ALA A 9 7.88 -0.20 -16.66
CA ALA A 9 7.52 1.21 -16.46
C ALA A 9 8.22 1.85 -15.26
N GLY A 10 8.80 1.06 -14.36
CA GLY A 10 9.50 1.55 -13.18
C GLY A 10 9.23 0.71 -11.93
N GLY A 11 9.84 1.13 -10.82
CA GLY A 11 9.66 0.48 -9.51
C GLY A 11 9.68 1.50 -8.38
N THR A 12 8.95 1.21 -7.31
CA THR A 12 8.87 2.08 -6.11
C THR A 12 10.03 1.87 -5.14
N GLY A 13 10.78 0.76 -5.26
CA GLY A 13 11.74 0.33 -4.24
C GLY A 13 11.10 -0.14 -2.93
N VAL A 14 9.77 -0.05 -2.79
CA VAL A 14 9.05 -0.47 -1.59
C VAL A 14 7.99 -1.52 -1.91
N GLY A 15 7.80 -2.48 -1.00
CA GLY A 15 6.86 -3.58 -1.18
C GLY A 15 6.78 -4.48 0.06
N GLY A 16 6.46 -5.76 -0.13
CA GLY A 16 6.32 -6.72 0.97
C GLY A 16 7.58 -6.85 1.83
N GLY A 17 8.76 -6.87 1.21
CA GLY A 17 10.04 -6.87 1.93
C GLY A 17 10.23 -5.64 2.81
N THR A 18 9.82 -4.46 2.31
CA THR A 18 9.87 -3.21 3.08
C THR A 18 8.92 -3.27 4.29
N ILE A 19 7.71 -3.82 4.13
CA ILE A 19 6.76 -4.00 5.23
C ILE A 19 7.39 -4.84 6.33
N VAL A 20 7.88 -6.03 5.99
CA VAL A 20 8.48 -6.95 6.97
C VAL A 20 9.74 -6.33 7.59
N GLY A 21 10.61 -5.73 6.78
CA GLY A 21 11.83 -5.07 7.27
C GLY A 21 11.56 -3.94 8.25
N LEU A 22 10.61 -3.06 7.95
CA LEU A 22 10.23 -1.97 8.85
C LEU A 22 9.50 -2.49 10.10
N CYS A 23 8.66 -3.51 9.98
CA CYS A 23 8.03 -4.14 11.14
C CYS A 23 9.06 -4.78 12.06
N ASN A 24 10.07 -5.44 11.51
CA ASN A 24 11.18 -5.99 12.30
C ASN A 24 11.97 -4.88 12.99
N LEU A 25 12.36 -3.86 12.25
CA LEU A 25 13.15 -2.73 12.78
C LEU A 25 12.44 -1.94 13.88
N ILE A 26 11.12 -1.70 13.73
CA ILE A 26 10.36 -0.80 14.62
C ILE A 26 9.68 -1.55 15.75
N ASN A 27 9.23 -2.79 15.51
CA ASN A 27 8.40 -3.56 16.42
C ASN A 27 9.02 -4.88 16.86
N ASP A 28 10.20 -5.25 16.32
CA ASP A 28 10.82 -6.56 16.51
C ASP A 28 9.87 -7.71 16.10
N GLU A 29 9.24 -7.55 14.93
CA GLU A 29 8.26 -8.50 14.40
C GLU A 29 8.50 -8.74 12.91
N ASN A 30 8.76 -10.01 12.53
CA ASN A 30 9.03 -10.40 11.15
C ASN A 30 8.09 -11.51 10.62
N ASN A 31 7.19 -12.02 11.45
CA ASN A 31 6.23 -13.04 11.04
C ASN A 31 5.08 -12.39 10.26
N PRO A 32 4.85 -12.76 8.97
CA PRO A 32 3.82 -12.14 8.14
C PRO A 32 2.40 -12.25 8.70
N ASP A 33 2.05 -13.37 9.33
CA ASP A 33 0.71 -13.59 9.89
C ASP A 33 0.47 -12.70 11.12
N VAL A 34 1.49 -12.52 11.95
CA VAL A 34 1.43 -11.61 13.11
C VAL A 34 1.35 -10.17 12.62
N ILE A 35 2.15 -9.79 11.62
CA ILE A 35 2.12 -8.47 10.99
C ILE A 35 0.72 -8.16 10.44
N ASN A 36 0.08 -9.09 9.72
CA ASN A 36 -1.27 -8.88 9.22
C ASN A 36 -2.28 -8.67 10.36
N LYS A 37 -2.24 -9.51 11.39
CA LYS A 37 -3.10 -9.39 12.57
C LYS A 37 -2.91 -8.07 13.32
N LEU A 38 -1.67 -7.61 13.46
CA LEU A 38 -1.36 -6.33 14.09
C LEU A 38 -1.88 -5.17 13.24
N ALA A 39 -1.63 -5.17 11.93
CA ALA A 39 -2.08 -4.12 11.02
C ALA A 39 -3.60 -3.94 11.05
N ASN A 40 -4.35 -5.05 11.06
CA ASN A 40 -5.82 -5.03 11.08
C ASN A 40 -6.43 -4.51 12.40
N ARG A 41 -5.65 -4.47 13.48
CA ARG A 41 -6.07 -3.93 14.79
C ARG A 41 -5.58 -2.52 15.03
N GLY A 42 -4.60 -2.08 14.25
CA GLY A 42 -3.92 -0.79 14.42
C GLY A 42 -4.73 0.36 13.83
N LYS A 43 -4.42 1.55 14.30
CA LYS A 43 -5.02 2.82 13.90
C LYS A 43 -3.97 3.71 13.28
N VAL A 44 -4.04 3.89 11.96
CA VAL A 44 -3.09 4.69 11.17
C VAL A 44 -3.01 6.13 11.69
N GLU A 45 -4.16 6.71 12.06
CA GLU A 45 -4.29 8.07 12.56
C GLU A 45 -3.58 8.31 13.91
N LYS A 46 -3.11 7.27 14.58
CA LYS A 46 -2.27 7.40 15.79
C LYS A 46 -0.80 7.67 15.48
N VAL A 47 -0.39 7.45 14.24
CA VAL A 47 1.00 7.52 13.79
C VAL A 47 1.16 8.54 12.68
N ASP A 48 0.27 8.50 11.69
CA ASP A 48 0.24 9.40 10.54
C ASP A 48 -0.46 10.71 10.90
N LEU A 49 0.01 11.80 10.30
CA LEU A 49 -0.66 13.10 10.35
C LEU A 49 -1.65 13.16 9.18
N LEU A 50 -2.91 13.40 9.49
CA LEU A 50 -3.98 13.42 8.49
C LEU A 50 -4.23 14.83 7.95
N LEU A 51 -4.87 14.94 6.78
CA LEU A 51 -5.16 16.23 6.15
C LEU A 51 -6.04 17.12 7.02
N ASN A 52 -7.08 16.58 7.64
CA ASN A 52 -7.97 17.33 8.53
C ASN A 52 -7.31 17.86 9.81
N GLU A 53 -6.09 17.43 10.10
CA GLU A 53 -5.31 17.92 11.23
C GLU A 53 -4.33 19.03 10.84
N VAL A 54 -4.14 19.25 9.54
CA VAL A 54 -3.15 20.21 9.00
C VAL A 54 -3.84 21.35 8.28
N VAL A 55 -5.01 21.12 7.70
CA VAL A 55 -5.72 22.07 6.85
C VAL A 55 -7.16 22.24 7.33
N SER A 56 -7.60 23.48 7.46
CA SER A 56 -8.95 23.82 7.94
C SER A 56 -10.06 23.65 6.91
N GLY A 57 -9.71 23.40 5.63
CA GLY A 57 -10.68 23.29 4.53
C GLY A 57 -10.45 22.09 3.62
N PRO A 58 -11.35 21.82 2.67
CA PRO A 58 -11.19 20.74 1.71
C PRO A 58 -10.05 21.08 0.72
N ILE A 59 -9.28 20.06 0.35
CA ILE A 59 -8.26 20.14 -0.71
C ILE A 59 -8.79 19.36 -1.92
N GLY A 60 -9.49 20.03 -2.81
CA GLY A 60 -10.14 19.37 -3.95
C GLY A 60 -11.05 18.23 -3.47
N GLU A 61 -10.93 17.08 -4.11
CA GLU A 61 -11.71 15.88 -3.80
C GLU A 61 -11.01 14.96 -2.78
N LEU A 62 -9.87 15.37 -2.21
CA LEU A 62 -9.13 14.53 -1.28
C LEU A 62 -9.94 14.22 -0.02
N PRO A 63 -10.00 12.94 0.41
CA PRO A 63 -10.66 12.56 1.65
C PRO A 63 -10.03 13.27 2.85
N LYS A 64 -10.84 13.74 3.78
CA LYS A 64 -10.36 14.46 5.00
C LYS A 64 -9.42 13.60 5.85
N ASP A 65 -9.58 12.28 5.80
CA ASP A 65 -8.77 11.28 6.48
C ASP A 65 -7.56 10.79 5.63
N ALA A 66 -7.28 11.45 4.50
CA ALA A 66 -6.07 11.18 3.75
C ALA A 66 -4.83 11.54 4.57
N THR A 67 -3.78 10.74 4.42
CA THR A 67 -2.50 11.01 5.07
C THR A 67 -1.82 12.22 4.44
N ALA A 68 -1.57 13.25 5.24
CA ALA A 68 -0.73 14.37 4.86
C ALA A 68 0.76 14.02 5.00
N VAL A 69 1.15 13.40 6.14
CA VAL A 69 2.53 12.99 6.40
C VAL A 69 2.53 11.62 7.06
N ASN A 70 3.04 10.61 6.36
CA ASN A 70 3.25 9.30 6.95
C ASN A 70 4.23 9.41 8.14
N PHE A 71 3.91 8.76 9.24
CA PHE A 71 4.67 8.82 10.49
C PHE A 71 4.82 10.23 11.07
N GLY A 72 4.04 11.21 10.62
CA GLY A 72 4.17 12.61 11.02
C GLY A 72 4.01 12.86 12.52
N LYS A 73 3.23 12.04 13.22
CA LYS A 73 3.02 12.17 14.67
C LYS A 73 4.11 11.55 15.53
N VAL A 74 4.98 10.73 14.98
CA VAL A 74 6.04 10.05 15.75
C VAL A 74 7.08 11.02 16.27
N ARG A 75 7.27 12.15 15.59
CA ARG A 75 8.15 13.25 16.07
C ARG A 75 7.73 13.82 17.43
N TYR A 76 6.47 13.68 17.78
CA TYR A 76 5.94 14.06 19.10
C TYR A 76 5.86 12.81 19.97
N LYS A 77 6.09 12.92 21.27
CA LYS A 77 5.90 11.79 22.20
C LYS A 77 4.44 11.32 22.13
N ASN A 78 4.16 10.33 21.31
CA ASN A 78 2.84 9.74 21.19
C ASN A 78 2.80 8.32 21.79
N LYS A 79 1.61 7.90 22.20
CA LYS A 79 1.38 6.59 22.79
C LYS A 79 0.91 5.57 21.74
N SER A 80 1.54 5.56 20.54
CA SER A 80 1.19 4.58 19.52
C SER A 80 1.65 3.18 19.90
N THR A 81 0.79 2.20 19.67
CA THR A 81 1.05 0.78 19.93
C THR A 81 1.85 0.13 18.79
N LYS A 82 2.34 -1.10 19.00
CA LYS A 82 2.92 -1.90 17.91
C LYS A 82 1.92 -2.08 16.76
N ALA A 83 0.64 -2.28 17.05
CA ALA A 83 -0.42 -2.41 16.07
C ALA A 83 -0.57 -1.13 15.22
N ASP A 84 -0.60 0.04 15.87
CA ASP A 84 -0.74 1.33 15.17
C ASP A 84 0.45 1.59 14.23
N LYS A 85 1.66 1.30 14.70
CA LYS A 85 2.88 1.43 13.88
C LYS A 85 2.87 0.47 12.69
N THR A 86 2.43 -0.78 12.90
CA THR A 86 2.30 -1.77 11.82
C THR A 86 1.27 -1.34 10.79
N ALA A 87 0.13 -0.79 11.23
CA ALA A 87 -0.87 -0.24 10.32
C ALA A 87 -0.33 0.95 9.51
N ALA A 88 0.43 1.84 10.13
CA ALA A 88 1.06 2.97 9.44
C ALA A 88 2.11 2.53 8.42
N ILE A 89 2.91 1.49 8.71
CA ILE A 89 3.84 0.89 7.76
C ILE A 89 3.08 0.34 6.55
N MET A 90 2.00 -0.41 6.77
CA MET A 90 1.14 -0.94 5.69
C MET A 90 0.56 0.19 4.84
N ASN A 91 0.08 1.25 5.49
CA ASN A 91 -0.49 2.41 4.83
C ASN A 91 0.55 3.15 3.98
N LEU A 92 1.74 3.41 4.53
CA LEU A 92 2.85 4.04 3.81
C LEU A 92 3.20 3.28 2.53
N VAL A 93 3.47 1.98 2.64
CA VAL A 93 3.87 1.15 1.50
C VAL A 93 2.72 1.02 0.51
N GLY A 94 1.49 0.79 0.98
CA GLY A 94 0.30 0.69 0.14
C GLY A 94 0.01 1.97 -0.65
N GLN A 95 0.07 3.13 0.00
CA GLN A 95 -0.11 4.42 -0.68
C GLN A 95 0.98 4.70 -1.71
N THR A 96 2.23 4.41 -1.40
CA THR A 96 3.35 4.62 -2.33
C THR A 96 3.18 3.77 -3.59
N VAL A 97 2.87 2.49 -3.41
CA VAL A 97 2.63 1.57 -4.54
C VAL A 97 1.39 1.97 -5.33
N ALA A 98 0.27 2.29 -4.65
CA ALA A 98 -0.96 2.71 -5.32
C ALA A 98 -0.76 3.97 -6.18
N ARG A 99 -0.09 4.98 -5.64
CA ARG A 99 0.17 6.25 -6.36
C ARG A 99 1.06 6.04 -7.58
N MET A 100 2.14 5.25 -7.44
CA MET A 100 3.01 4.95 -8.57
C MET A 100 2.28 4.14 -9.64
N ALA A 101 1.54 3.09 -9.24
CA ALA A 101 0.76 2.28 -10.16
C ALA A 101 -0.30 3.11 -10.90
N SER A 102 -1.02 3.97 -10.18
CA SER A 102 -2.02 4.85 -10.79
C SER A 102 -1.39 5.87 -11.74
N ALA A 103 -0.31 6.54 -11.35
CA ALA A 103 0.38 7.49 -12.22
C ALA A 103 0.88 6.81 -13.49
N THR A 104 1.42 5.59 -13.37
CA THR A 104 1.87 4.80 -14.52
C THR A 104 0.70 4.41 -15.42
N ALA A 105 -0.38 3.86 -14.85
CA ALA A 105 -1.56 3.46 -15.63
C ALA A 105 -2.15 4.65 -16.41
N LEU A 106 -2.31 5.79 -15.76
CA LEU A 106 -2.80 7.01 -16.40
C LEU A 106 -1.87 7.51 -17.53
N ALA A 107 -0.54 7.45 -17.30
CA ALA A 107 0.44 7.87 -18.31
C ALA A 107 0.40 7.00 -19.59
N PHE A 108 -0.02 5.74 -19.46
CA PHE A 108 -0.16 4.81 -20.58
C PHE A 108 -1.62 4.62 -21.03
N ASN A 109 -2.56 5.41 -20.52
CA ASN A 109 -4.01 5.31 -20.82
C ASN A 109 -4.60 3.91 -20.52
N TYR A 110 -4.23 3.32 -19.41
CA TYR A 110 -4.81 2.07 -18.89
C TYR A 110 -5.83 2.38 -17.80
N ASP A 111 -6.96 1.68 -17.81
CA ASP A 111 -8.04 1.83 -16.83
C ASP A 111 -7.94 0.82 -15.70
N ASN A 112 -7.13 -0.23 -15.86
CA ASN A 112 -7.05 -1.35 -14.93
C ASN A 112 -5.64 -1.55 -14.38
N VAL A 113 -5.54 -1.79 -13.08
CA VAL A 113 -4.31 -2.16 -12.38
C VAL A 113 -4.48 -3.55 -11.77
N TYR A 114 -3.72 -4.52 -12.25
CA TYR A 114 -3.69 -5.88 -11.71
C TYR A 114 -2.58 -6.01 -10.69
N VAL A 115 -2.93 -6.34 -9.45
CA VAL A 115 -1.97 -6.48 -8.36
C VAL A 115 -1.76 -7.96 -8.05
N VAL A 116 -0.54 -8.43 -8.28
CA VAL A 116 -0.15 -9.83 -8.07
C VAL A 116 1.00 -9.94 -7.07
N GLY A 117 1.32 -11.18 -6.67
CA GLY A 117 2.34 -11.46 -5.66
C GLY A 117 1.74 -11.71 -4.28
N ARG A 118 2.61 -11.86 -3.27
CA ARG A 118 2.20 -12.24 -1.91
C ARG A 118 1.71 -11.06 -1.04
N THR A 119 2.17 -9.85 -1.32
CA THR A 119 1.85 -8.66 -0.52
C THR A 119 0.34 -8.35 -0.45
N PRO A 120 -0.47 -8.54 -1.52
CA PRO A 120 -1.92 -8.36 -1.46
C PRO A 120 -2.67 -9.33 -0.53
N GLN A 121 -2.01 -10.30 0.07
CA GLN A 121 -2.59 -11.14 1.12
C GLN A 121 -2.73 -10.41 2.46
N TYR A 122 -2.03 -9.28 2.66
CA TYR A 122 -2.27 -8.41 3.79
C TYR A 122 -3.55 -7.59 3.56
N ASP A 123 -4.55 -7.77 4.42
CA ASP A 123 -5.89 -7.19 4.25
C ASP A 123 -5.85 -5.65 4.20
N LEU A 124 -5.13 -5.04 5.15
CA LEU A 124 -5.02 -3.58 5.20
C LEU A 124 -4.29 -3.04 3.97
N TYR A 125 -3.20 -3.67 3.54
CA TYR A 125 -2.47 -3.28 2.33
C TYR A 125 -3.36 -3.34 1.09
N LYS A 126 -4.10 -4.44 0.93
CA LYS A 126 -5.06 -4.61 -0.17
C LYS A 126 -6.13 -3.53 -0.17
N SER A 127 -6.67 -3.20 1.01
CA SER A 127 -7.68 -2.15 1.14
C SER A 127 -7.14 -0.76 0.80
N VAL A 128 -5.91 -0.45 1.22
CA VAL A 128 -5.21 0.81 0.88
C VAL A 128 -4.98 0.92 -0.63
N LEU A 129 -4.49 -0.15 -1.28
CA LEU A 129 -4.33 -0.17 -2.73
C LEU A 129 -5.65 0.10 -3.44
N LYS A 130 -6.69 -0.67 -3.10
CA LYS A 130 -8.01 -0.53 -3.71
C LYS A 130 -8.54 0.90 -3.58
N ARG A 131 -8.47 1.47 -2.37
CA ARG A 131 -8.93 2.83 -2.09
C ARG A 131 -8.25 3.86 -2.98
N TRP A 132 -6.91 3.86 -3.04
CA TRP A 132 -6.17 4.91 -3.72
C TRP A 132 -6.12 4.75 -5.24
N ILE A 133 -6.16 3.52 -5.75
CA ILE A 133 -6.29 3.25 -7.19
C ILE A 133 -7.69 3.67 -7.66
N SER A 134 -8.75 3.32 -6.91
CA SER A 134 -10.11 3.75 -7.25
C SER A 134 -10.29 5.26 -7.13
N PHE A 135 -9.63 5.91 -6.17
CA PHE A 135 -9.64 7.37 -6.05
C PHE A 135 -9.02 8.06 -7.28
N ALA A 136 -8.05 7.43 -7.94
CA ALA A 136 -7.47 7.91 -9.20
C ALA A 136 -8.37 7.64 -10.44
N GLY A 137 -9.59 7.11 -10.25
CA GLY A 137 -10.51 6.77 -11.33
C GLY A 137 -10.22 5.43 -12.01
N LEU A 138 -9.36 4.60 -11.43
CA LEU A 138 -8.92 3.33 -12.01
C LEU A 138 -9.54 2.13 -11.30
N SER A 139 -9.58 0.97 -11.98
CA SER A 139 -9.96 -0.32 -11.38
C SER A 139 -8.73 -1.02 -10.80
N ALA A 140 -8.87 -1.54 -9.57
CA ALA A 140 -7.86 -2.35 -8.92
C ALA A 140 -8.31 -3.80 -8.82
N ASP A 141 -7.66 -4.69 -9.53
CA ASP A 141 -7.97 -6.11 -9.58
C ASP A 141 -6.91 -6.95 -8.86
N PHE A 142 -7.41 -7.90 -8.06
CA PHE A 142 -6.59 -8.83 -7.28
C PHE A 142 -6.94 -10.26 -7.71
N PRO A 143 -6.26 -10.81 -8.73
CA PRO A 143 -6.58 -12.13 -9.27
C PRO A 143 -6.50 -13.22 -8.19
N LYS A 144 -7.42 -14.19 -8.29
CA LYS A 144 -7.33 -15.41 -7.48
C LYS A 144 -6.01 -16.12 -7.78
N ASN A 145 -5.32 -16.59 -6.74
CA ASN A 145 -3.98 -17.18 -6.82
C ASN A 145 -2.90 -16.23 -7.39
N GLY A 146 -3.11 -14.92 -7.27
CA GLY A 146 -2.16 -13.90 -7.74
C GLY A 146 -0.76 -14.01 -7.11
N GLU A 147 -0.63 -14.64 -5.94
CA GLU A 147 0.65 -14.95 -5.29
C GLU A 147 1.53 -15.90 -6.10
N PHE A 148 0.93 -16.73 -6.96
CA PHE A 148 1.61 -17.67 -7.84
C PHE A 148 1.73 -17.17 -9.28
N ALA A 149 1.30 -15.93 -9.56
CA ALA A 149 1.23 -15.40 -10.93
C ALA A 149 2.55 -15.50 -11.69
N SER A 150 3.68 -15.22 -11.02
CA SER A 150 5.00 -15.33 -11.64
C SER A 150 5.37 -16.77 -11.98
N SER A 151 5.09 -17.71 -11.06
CA SER A 151 5.37 -19.15 -11.29
C SER A 151 4.45 -19.75 -12.34
N LEU A 152 3.17 -19.35 -12.34
CA LEU A 152 2.22 -19.81 -13.35
C LEU A 152 2.57 -19.27 -14.74
N GLY A 153 3.02 -18.02 -14.81
CA GLY A 153 3.42 -17.39 -16.07
C GLY A 153 4.63 -18.05 -16.75
N THR A 154 5.48 -18.76 -15.99
CA THR A 154 6.62 -19.53 -16.55
C THR A 154 6.23 -20.92 -17.06
N LEU A 155 5.01 -21.38 -16.76
CA LEU A 155 4.50 -22.68 -17.21
C LEU A 155 3.62 -22.59 -18.47
N ILE A 156 3.33 -21.35 -18.90
CA ILE A 156 2.48 -21.10 -20.07
C ILE A 156 3.40 -20.55 -21.16
N ASP A 157 4.03 -21.45 -21.90
CA ASP A 157 4.73 -21.18 -23.15
C ASP A 157 3.82 -21.37 -24.35
#